data_a45a88df06aa450dad148a83fe1edf74
#
_entry.id   a45a88df06aa450dad148a83fe1edf74
#
_cell.length_a   1.000
_cell.length_b   1.000
_cell.length_c   1.000
_cell.angle_alpha   90.00
_cell.angle_beta   90.00
_cell.angle_gamma   90.00
#
_symmetry.space_group_name_H-M   'P 1'
#
loop_
_entity.id
_entity.type
_entity.pdbx_description
1 polymer ?
#
loop_
_entity_poly.entity_id
_entity_poly.type
_entity_poly.pdbx_seq_one_letter_code
_entity_poly.pdbx_strand_id
1 'polypeptide(L)'
;MTAIYLQPLYSLGCETLQEEENTAKHIYETSFPEDERRDFSQMKHLSNEAPFVFNLIKDENEQVIGIISLWDFDTFAYIEHFAISETVRGRGTGSEVLQLLKNKMQKPIIFEVELPETQQARRRI
;
A
#
# COMPACT_ATOMS: atom_id res chain seq x y z
N MET A 1 -6.13 9.32 18.94
CA MET A 1 -5.34 9.32 17.71
C MET A 1 -4.74 7.94 17.48
N THR A 2 -4.87 7.43 16.28
CA THR A 2 -4.36 6.11 15.96
C THR A 2 -2.93 6.23 15.43
N ALA A 3 -2.04 5.46 16.00
CA ALA A 3 -0.66 5.41 15.52
C ALA A 3 -0.59 4.35 14.44
N ILE A 4 -0.17 4.74 13.25
CA ILE A 4 0.01 3.80 12.15
C ILE A 4 1.45 3.88 11.66
N TYR A 5 1.91 2.79 11.08
CA TYR A 5 3.24 2.77 10.51
C TYR A 5 3.28 1.81 9.33
N LEU A 6 4.31 1.96 8.50
CA LEU A 6 4.51 1.14 7.32
C LEU A 6 5.62 0.16 7.58
N GLN A 7 5.42 -1.08 7.14
CA GLN A 7 6.42 -2.12 7.29
C GLN A 7 6.54 -2.87 5.97
N PRO A 8 7.72 -2.90 5.34
CA PRO A 8 7.87 -3.67 4.11
C PRO A 8 7.56 -5.15 4.36
N LEU A 9 6.77 -5.73 3.48
CA LEU A 9 6.42 -7.14 3.60
C LEU A 9 7.63 -8.02 3.29
N TYR A 10 8.40 -7.62 2.30
CA TYR A 10 9.60 -8.34 1.91
C TYR A 10 10.80 -7.44 2.17
N SER A 11 11.69 -7.88 3.03
CA SER A 11 12.90 -7.15 3.34
C SER A 11 14.09 -8.09 3.21
N LEU A 12 15.15 -7.58 2.60
CA LEU A 12 16.35 -8.38 2.40
C LEU A 12 16.89 -8.80 3.76
N GLY A 13 17.14 -10.10 3.92
CA GLY A 13 17.67 -10.63 5.16
C GLY A 13 16.65 -10.86 6.25
N CYS A 14 15.39 -10.55 6.01
CA CYS A 14 14.33 -10.78 6.97
C CYS A 14 13.35 -11.80 6.43
N GLU A 15 12.85 -12.63 7.33
CA GLU A 15 11.88 -13.65 6.97
C GLU A 15 10.48 -13.06 7.01
N THR A 16 9.70 -13.33 5.97
CA THR A 16 8.33 -12.84 5.90
C THR A 16 7.43 -13.76 6.73
N LEU A 17 6.61 -13.16 7.58
CA LEU A 17 5.65 -13.93 8.37
C LEU A 17 4.49 -14.35 7.47
N GLN A 18 4.21 -15.64 7.45
CA GLN A 18 3.17 -16.19 6.59
C GLN A 18 1.80 -15.59 6.91
N GLU A 19 1.53 -15.34 8.16
CA GLU A 19 0.24 -14.77 8.56
C GLU A 19 0.07 -13.37 8.01
N GLU A 20 1.13 -12.57 8.04
CA GLU A 20 1.07 -11.21 7.50
C GLU A 20 0.92 -11.23 5.99
N GLU A 21 1.61 -12.15 5.33
CA GLU A 21 1.49 -12.28 3.89
C GLU A 21 0.07 -12.70 3.50
N ASN A 22 -0.53 -13.61 4.25
CA ASN A 22 -1.90 -14.04 3.98
C ASN A 22 -2.88 -12.89 4.14
N THR A 23 -2.72 -12.09 5.17
CA THR A 23 -3.61 -10.95 5.39
C THR A 23 -3.45 -9.92 4.28
N ALA A 24 -2.22 -9.63 3.92
CA ALA A 24 -1.94 -8.69 2.84
C ALA A 24 -2.54 -9.17 1.53
N LYS A 25 -2.40 -10.46 1.25
CA LYS A 25 -2.93 -11.06 0.04
C LYS A 25 -4.45 -10.95 -0.03
N HIS A 26 -5.11 -11.18 1.11
CA HIS A 26 -6.56 -11.06 1.17
C HIS A 26 -7.00 -9.62 0.85
N ILE A 27 -6.36 -8.63 1.48
CA ILE A 27 -6.70 -7.22 1.23
C ILE A 27 -6.45 -6.88 -0.23
N TYR A 28 -5.33 -7.32 -0.77
CA TYR A 28 -4.94 -7.03 -2.14
C TYR A 28 -5.94 -7.63 -3.13
N GLU A 29 -6.27 -8.89 -2.96
CA GLU A 29 -7.15 -9.60 -3.89
C GLU A 29 -8.61 -9.16 -3.80
N THR A 30 -9.04 -8.70 -2.64
CA THR A 30 -10.41 -8.20 -2.52
C THR A 30 -10.55 -6.76 -2.95
N SER A 31 -9.44 -6.03 -3.04
CA SER A 31 -9.46 -4.61 -3.40
C SER A 31 -9.21 -4.34 -4.87
N PHE A 32 -8.54 -5.25 -5.58
CA PHE A 32 -8.18 -5.04 -6.98
C PHE A 32 -8.58 -6.22 -7.84
N PRO A 33 -9.09 -5.98 -9.06
CA PRO A 33 -9.45 -7.07 -9.96
C PRO A 33 -8.20 -7.80 -10.45
N GLU A 34 -8.39 -9.02 -10.90
CA GLU A 34 -7.30 -9.91 -11.27
C GLU A 34 -6.34 -9.31 -12.28
N ASP A 35 -6.86 -8.59 -13.26
CA ASP A 35 -6.03 -8.02 -14.31
C ASP A 35 -5.23 -6.80 -13.86
N GLU A 36 -5.45 -6.33 -12.65
CA GLU A 36 -4.68 -5.21 -12.10
C GLU A 36 -3.71 -5.67 -11.02
N ARG A 37 -3.64 -6.96 -10.79
CA ARG A 37 -2.79 -7.49 -9.71
C ARG A 37 -1.51 -8.13 -10.24
N ARG A 38 -0.47 -8.06 -9.42
CA ARG A 38 0.76 -8.81 -9.65
C ARG A 38 0.76 -10.03 -8.74
N ASP A 39 1.48 -11.07 -9.13
CA ASP A 39 1.67 -12.22 -8.25
C ASP A 39 2.56 -11.83 -7.09
N PHE A 40 2.33 -12.41 -5.93
CA PHE A 40 3.16 -12.10 -4.77
C PHE A 40 4.60 -12.54 -4.97
N SER A 41 4.83 -13.63 -5.71
CA SER A 41 6.20 -14.03 -6.02
C SER A 41 6.91 -12.97 -6.86
N GLN A 42 6.18 -12.33 -7.76
CA GLN A 42 6.73 -11.26 -8.58
C GLN A 42 7.05 -10.03 -7.72
N MET A 43 6.17 -9.70 -6.79
CA MET A 43 6.40 -8.56 -5.92
C MET A 43 7.59 -8.79 -4.98
N LYS A 44 7.77 -10.04 -4.54
CA LYS A 44 8.92 -10.38 -3.73
C LYS A 44 10.21 -10.19 -4.51
N HIS A 45 10.19 -10.61 -5.77
CA HIS A 45 11.35 -10.45 -6.64
C HIS A 45 11.65 -8.96 -6.87
N LEU A 46 10.62 -8.18 -7.19
CA LEU A 46 10.79 -6.75 -7.39
C LEU A 46 11.32 -6.05 -6.15
N SER A 47 10.87 -6.48 -4.97
CA SER A 47 11.31 -5.87 -3.72
C SER A 47 12.79 -6.05 -3.47
N ASN A 48 13.40 -7.07 -4.08
CA ASN A 48 14.81 -7.35 -3.90
C ASN A 48 15.68 -6.69 -4.96
N GLU A 49 15.12 -6.39 -6.14
CA GLU A 49 15.96 -5.98 -7.28
C GLU A 49 15.57 -4.65 -7.91
N ALA A 50 14.55 -3.99 -7.41
CA ALA A 50 14.09 -2.74 -7.98
C ALA A 50 13.76 -1.78 -6.85
N PRO A 51 13.58 -0.48 -7.14
CA PRO A 51 13.15 0.47 -6.11
C PRO A 51 11.66 0.32 -5.80
N PHE A 52 11.21 -0.90 -5.66
CA PHE A 52 9.82 -1.24 -5.39
C PHE A 52 9.67 -1.71 -3.95
N VAL A 53 8.66 -1.20 -3.25
CA VAL A 53 8.40 -1.58 -1.86
C VAL A 53 6.93 -1.91 -1.73
N PHE A 54 6.63 -3.09 -1.22
CA PHE A 54 5.27 -3.47 -0.88
C PHE A 54 5.16 -3.39 0.64
N ASN A 55 4.44 -2.39 1.11
CA ASN A 55 4.32 -2.14 2.54
C ASN A 55 3.01 -2.65 3.11
N LEU A 56 3.10 -3.19 4.31
CA LEU A 56 1.93 -3.39 5.16
C LEU A 56 1.68 -2.08 5.88
N ILE A 57 0.42 -1.75 6.08
CA ILE A 57 0.03 -0.63 6.93
C ILE A 57 -0.44 -1.26 8.23
N LYS A 58 0.23 -0.92 9.32
CA LYS A 58 -0.08 -1.51 10.62
C LYS A 58 -0.54 -0.46 11.61
N ASP A 59 -1.40 -0.88 12.52
CA ASP A 59 -1.86 0.01 13.59
C ASP A 59 -1.03 -0.19 14.86
N GLU A 60 -1.43 0.48 15.93
CA GLU A 60 -0.68 0.43 17.17
C GLU A 60 -0.70 -0.94 17.83
N ASN A 61 -1.61 -1.81 17.43
CA ASN A 61 -1.67 -3.19 17.91
C ASN A 61 -0.96 -4.16 16.97
N GLU A 62 -0.19 -3.62 16.04
CA GLU A 62 0.57 -4.39 15.06
C GLU A 62 -0.32 -5.21 14.13
N GLN A 63 -1.57 -4.79 13.95
CA GLN A 63 -2.47 -5.46 13.04
C GLN A 63 -2.36 -4.86 11.65
N VAL A 64 -2.41 -5.71 10.64
CA VAL A 64 -2.35 -5.26 9.25
C VAL A 64 -3.71 -4.69 8.87
N ILE A 65 -3.78 -3.39 8.65
CA ILE A 65 -5.03 -2.70 8.33
C ILE A 65 -5.07 -2.20 6.90
N GLY A 66 -4.02 -2.44 6.13
CA GLY A 66 -3.99 -2.04 4.73
C GLY A 66 -2.68 -2.41 4.08
N ILE A 67 -2.58 -2.10 2.80
CA ILE A 67 -1.35 -2.29 2.04
C ILE A 67 -1.11 -1.08 1.14
N ILE A 68 0.14 -0.82 0.87
CA ILE A 68 0.51 0.22 -0.09
C ILE A 68 1.82 -0.18 -0.76
N SER A 69 1.80 -0.30 -2.07
CA SER A 69 3.02 -0.60 -2.83
C SER A 69 3.42 0.63 -3.61
N LEU A 70 4.72 0.88 -3.66
CA LEU A 70 5.19 2.06 -4.35
C LEU A 70 6.57 1.83 -4.95
N TRP A 71 6.87 2.68 -5.94
CA TRP A 71 8.17 2.75 -6.56
C TRP A 71 8.84 4.02 -6.03
N ASP A 72 9.97 3.84 -5.37
CA ASP A 72 10.68 4.92 -4.72
C ASP A 72 11.86 5.37 -5.59
N PHE A 73 11.59 6.29 -6.51
CA PHE A 73 12.62 6.83 -7.39
C PHE A 73 13.31 8.02 -6.72
N ASP A 74 14.46 8.40 -7.26
CA ASP A 74 15.22 9.50 -6.66
C ASP A 74 14.44 10.80 -6.53
N THR A 75 13.75 11.18 -7.59
CA THR A 75 13.09 12.48 -7.63
C THR A 75 11.60 12.45 -7.33
N PHE A 76 11.01 11.27 -7.30
CA PHE A 76 9.59 11.14 -6.99
C PHE A 76 9.28 9.70 -6.58
N ALA A 77 8.10 9.49 -6.03
CA ALA A 77 7.61 8.16 -5.71
C ALA A 77 6.28 7.96 -6.42
N TYR A 78 6.01 6.72 -6.81
CA TYR A 78 4.78 6.39 -7.52
C TYR A 78 4.05 5.29 -6.75
N ILE A 79 2.81 5.56 -6.34
CA ILE A 79 1.99 4.57 -5.64
C ILE A 79 1.30 3.70 -6.70
N GLU A 80 1.59 2.41 -6.67
CA GLU A 80 0.99 1.48 -7.62
C GLU A 80 -0.32 0.90 -7.10
N HIS A 81 -0.36 0.47 -5.83
CA HIS A 81 -1.56 -0.05 -5.21
C HIS A 81 -1.68 0.48 -3.80
N PHE A 82 -2.89 0.81 -3.40
CA PHE A 82 -3.14 1.34 -2.06
C PHE A 82 -4.56 0.92 -1.67
N ALA A 83 -4.68 0.19 -0.58
CA ALA A 83 -5.97 -0.28 -0.11
C ALA A 83 -6.00 -0.35 1.40
N ILE A 84 -7.12 0.04 1.98
CA ILE A 84 -7.36 -0.02 3.42
C ILE A 84 -8.38 -1.14 3.66
N SER A 85 -8.15 -1.93 4.69
CA SER A 85 -9.04 -3.02 5.06
C SER A 85 -10.44 -2.50 5.32
N GLU A 86 -11.44 -3.27 4.94
CA GLU A 86 -12.83 -2.88 5.16
C GLU A 86 -13.14 -2.64 6.63
N THR A 87 -12.43 -3.30 7.52
CA THR A 87 -12.71 -3.19 8.95
C THR A 87 -12.40 -1.82 9.51
N VAL A 88 -11.57 -1.03 8.81
CA VAL A 88 -11.20 0.29 9.30
C VAL A 88 -11.49 1.41 8.30
N ARG A 89 -12.23 1.10 7.24
CA ARG A 89 -12.58 2.14 6.27
C ARG A 89 -13.49 3.18 6.90
N GLY A 90 -13.41 4.39 6.39
CA GLY A 90 -14.27 5.48 6.87
C GLY A 90 -13.75 6.17 8.10
N ARG A 91 -12.53 5.84 8.55
CA ARG A 91 -11.95 6.44 9.74
C ARG A 91 -10.83 7.42 9.43
N GLY A 92 -10.68 7.78 8.17
CA GLY A 92 -9.62 8.70 7.79
C GLY A 92 -8.25 8.06 7.70
N THR A 93 -8.16 6.74 7.76
CA THR A 93 -6.89 6.03 7.74
C THR A 93 -6.13 6.28 6.43
N GLY A 94 -6.84 6.30 5.31
CA GLY A 94 -6.19 6.55 4.02
C GLY A 94 -5.48 7.89 3.99
N SER A 95 -6.12 8.93 4.51
CA SER A 95 -5.51 10.25 4.57
C SER A 95 -4.31 10.27 5.50
N GLU A 96 -4.38 9.53 6.61
CA GLU A 96 -3.26 9.43 7.52
C GLU A 96 -2.05 8.78 6.86
N VAL A 97 -2.28 7.73 6.06
CA VAL A 97 -1.19 7.05 5.37
C VAL A 97 -0.53 7.98 4.37
N LEU A 98 -1.33 8.71 3.59
CA LEU A 98 -0.79 9.63 2.61
C LEU A 98 0.01 10.75 3.28
N GLN A 99 -0.47 11.24 4.41
CA GLN A 99 0.25 12.27 5.15
C GLN A 99 1.57 11.72 5.70
N LEU A 100 1.53 10.49 6.20
CA LEU A 100 2.74 9.82 6.69
C LEU A 100 3.78 9.67 5.59
N LEU A 101 3.34 9.24 4.40
CA LEU A 101 4.23 9.10 3.26
C LEU A 101 4.82 10.44 2.85
N LYS A 102 3.98 11.47 2.79
CA LYS A 102 4.42 12.79 2.40
C LYS A 102 5.51 13.30 3.32
N ASN A 103 5.32 13.11 4.63
CA ASN A 103 6.30 13.56 5.61
C ASN A 103 7.59 12.73 5.53
N LYS A 104 7.46 11.45 5.25
CA LYS A 104 8.62 10.57 5.23
C LYS A 104 9.46 10.75 3.97
N MET A 105 8.82 10.88 2.83
CA MET A 105 9.54 10.91 1.56
C MET A 105 10.05 12.28 1.17
N GLN A 106 9.32 13.33 1.50
CA GLN A 106 9.73 14.72 1.22
C GLN A 106 10.06 14.94 -0.25
N LYS A 107 9.26 14.34 -1.14
CA LYS A 107 9.37 14.51 -2.57
C LYS A 107 8.00 14.25 -3.18
N PRO A 108 7.78 14.62 -4.44
CA PRO A 108 6.47 14.41 -5.07
C PRO A 108 6.07 12.95 -5.05
N ILE A 109 4.80 12.71 -4.75
CA ILE A 109 4.23 11.38 -4.76
C ILE A 109 3.14 11.37 -5.82
N ILE A 110 3.30 10.51 -6.81
CA ILE A 110 2.35 10.38 -7.90
C ILE A 110 1.42 9.23 -7.59
N PHE A 111 0.13 9.47 -7.74
CA PHE A 111 -0.87 8.51 -7.38
C PHE A 111 -2.00 8.60 -8.42
N GLU A 112 -2.15 7.58 -9.22
CA GLU A 112 -3.19 7.56 -10.24
C GLU A 112 -4.48 7.00 -9.66
N VAL A 113 -5.57 7.68 -9.91
CA VAL A 113 -6.88 7.25 -9.48
C VAL A 113 -7.72 7.03 -10.72
N GLU A 114 -8.23 5.81 -10.86
CA GLU A 114 -9.09 5.51 -11.98
C GLU A 114 -10.42 6.21 -11.78
N LEU A 115 -10.87 6.94 -12.81
CA LEU A 115 -12.12 7.65 -12.73
C LEU A 115 -13.25 6.75 -13.16
N PRO A 116 -14.26 6.58 -12.32
CA PRO A 116 -15.44 5.83 -12.72
C PRO A 116 -16.08 6.55 -13.89
N GLU A 117 -16.79 5.83 -14.71
CA GLU A 117 -17.46 6.44 -15.85
C GLU A 117 -18.69 7.21 -15.46
N THR A 118 -19.08 7.14 -14.21
CA THR A 118 -20.26 7.84 -13.72
C THR A 118 -19.87 9.16 -13.13
N GLN A 119 -20.83 9.84 -12.55
CA GLN A 119 -20.59 11.11 -11.92
C GLN A 119 -19.61 11.00 -10.78
N GLN A 120 -19.61 9.89 -10.11
CA GLN A 120 -18.70 9.69 -9.00
C GLN A 120 -17.28 9.71 -9.46
N ALA A 121 -17.07 9.57 -10.73
CA ALA A 121 -15.73 9.58 -11.27
C ALA A 121 -14.99 10.83 -10.89
N ARG A 122 -15.73 11.82 -10.55
CA ARG A 122 -15.10 13.05 -10.20
C ARG A 122 -14.49 13.07 -8.86
N ARG A 123 -14.83 12.13 -8.03
CA ARG A 123 -14.29 12.14 -6.72
C ARG A 123 -12.82 11.80 -6.76
N ARG A 124 -12.04 12.55 -6.05
CA ARG A 124 -10.60 12.35 -6.04
C ARG A 124 -10.13 12.28 -4.65
N ILE A 125 -8.93 11.91 -4.53
CA ILE A 125 -8.29 11.93 -3.25
C ILE A 125 -7.61 13.25 -3.05
#